data_aefccdd3f92bf413f375240310740a21
#
_entry.id   aefccdd3f92bf413f375240310740a21
#
_cell.length_a   1.000
_cell.length_b   1.000
_cell.length_c   1.000
_cell.angle_alpha   90.00
_cell.angle_beta   90.00
_cell.angle_gamma   90.00
#
_symmetry.space_group_name_H-M   'P 1'
#
loop_
_entity.id
_entity.type
_entity.pdbx_description
1 polymer ?
#
loop_
_entity_poly.entity_id
_entity_poly.type
_entity_poly.pdbx_seq_one_letter_code
_entity_poly.pdbx_strand_id
1 'polypeptide(L)'
;MPLPDRTAEAVHGSAPTNPLDWAAQAREADMPSLVREALQRDRAQLAFQPVVTAGSPPQVAFYEGFIRLLDPAGRVLPAGDFMGHVEETALGRDLDCASLRLGLQMLRRHPSIRLAINMSARSIGDGAWRRVLDAGLAPGVGERLILEISEGSAMLLPEVVTRFMAEMQPKGVSFAMDDFGAGLIAFRHLKDFLFDCVKIDRHFVAGIESSPDNQVLAEALITVAHQFEMFAVAEGVETEAEARHLRALGVD
;
A
#
# COMPACT_ATOMS: atom_id res chain seq x y z
N MET A 1 36.36 10.97 35.50
CA MET A 1 36.10 9.69 34.80
C MET A 1 35.37 10.02 33.50
N PRO A 2 36.00 9.91 32.32
CA PRO A 2 35.31 10.17 31.05
C PRO A 2 34.46 8.96 30.64
N LEU A 3 33.26 9.23 30.10
CA LEU A 3 32.34 8.23 29.54
C LEU A 3 32.93 7.61 28.25
N PRO A 4 32.70 6.33 27.97
CA PRO A 4 33.18 5.71 26.75
C PRO A 4 32.35 6.17 25.54
N ASP A 5 33.10 6.52 24.50
CA ASP A 5 32.67 6.84 23.15
C ASP A 5 31.95 5.63 22.53
N ARG A 6 30.66 5.77 22.21
CA ARG A 6 29.91 4.79 21.43
C ARG A 6 30.12 5.10 19.94
N THR A 7 31.21 4.59 19.42
CA THR A 7 31.42 4.49 17.98
C THR A 7 30.32 3.64 17.35
N ALA A 8 29.68 4.19 16.32
CA ALA A 8 28.69 3.57 15.47
C ALA A 8 29.19 2.18 14.97
N GLU A 9 28.49 1.13 15.35
CA GLU A 9 28.60 -0.16 14.67
C GLU A 9 27.99 -0.01 13.27
N ALA A 10 28.85 0.11 12.27
CA ALA A 10 28.50 -0.07 10.88
C ALA A 10 27.98 -1.49 10.70
N VAL A 11 26.74 -1.64 10.27
CA VAL A 11 26.17 -2.91 9.82
C VAL A 11 26.97 -3.35 8.59
N HIS A 12 28.03 -4.13 8.81
CA HIS A 12 28.73 -4.82 7.74
C HIS A 12 27.86 -6.00 7.31
N GLY A 13 27.21 -5.87 6.16
CA GLY A 13 26.63 -7.01 5.46
C GLY A 13 27.73 -8.09 5.31
N SER A 14 27.45 -9.29 5.82
CA SER A 14 28.39 -10.40 5.71
C SER A 14 28.63 -10.71 4.24
N ALA A 15 29.92 -10.87 3.85
CA ALA A 15 30.25 -11.30 2.49
C ALA A 15 29.55 -12.64 2.19
N PRO A 16 29.02 -12.83 0.94
CA PRO A 16 28.33 -14.04 0.56
C PRO A 16 29.21 -15.28 0.74
N THR A 17 28.67 -16.31 1.36
CA THR A 17 29.42 -17.49 1.81
C THR A 17 29.33 -18.65 0.81
N ASN A 18 28.42 -18.59 -0.16
CA ASN A 18 28.25 -19.64 -1.16
C ASN A 18 27.80 -19.04 -2.53
N PRO A 19 27.84 -19.82 -3.63
CA PRO A 19 27.44 -19.35 -4.97
C PRO A 19 25.99 -18.89 -5.09
N LEU A 20 25.07 -19.40 -4.26
CA LEU A 20 23.67 -18.98 -4.25
C LEU A 20 23.51 -17.59 -3.61
N ASP A 21 24.27 -17.30 -2.54
CA ASP A 21 24.29 -15.99 -1.90
C ASP A 21 24.86 -14.93 -2.87
N TRP A 22 25.90 -15.27 -3.63
CA TRP A 22 26.45 -14.43 -4.69
C TRP A 22 25.43 -14.14 -5.78
N ALA A 23 24.67 -15.16 -6.22
CA ALA A 23 23.64 -15.00 -7.24
C ALA A 23 22.44 -14.17 -6.72
N ALA A 24 22.06 -14.32 -5.45
CA ALA A 24 21.03 -13.52 -4.80
C ALA A 24 21.45 -12.04 -4.70
N GLN A 25 22.65 -11.77 -4.14
CA GLN A 25 23.19 -10.41 -4.04
C GLN A 25 23.39 -9.73 -5.40
N ALA A 26 23.83 -10.48 -6.42
CA ALA A 26 23.93 -9.95 -7.77
C ALA A 26 22.56 -9.56 -8.36
N ARG A 27 21.50 -10.34 -8.07
CA ARG A 27 20.13 -10.00 -8.45
C ARG A 27 19.61 -8.77 -7.70
N GLU A 28 19.85 -8.68 -6.41
CA GLU A 28 19.47 -7.52 -5.59
C GLU A 28 20.16 -6.25 -6.08
N ALA A 29 21.46 -6.32 -6.36
CA ALA A 29 22.23 -5.19 -6.89
C ALA A 29 21.77 -4.72 -8.28
N ASP A 30 21.20 -5.62 -9.09
CA ASP A 30 20.71 -5.32 -10.44
C ASP A 30 19.23 -4.91 -10.48
N MET A 31 18.51 -5.06 -9.36
CA MET A 31 17.07 -4.80 -9.30
C MET A 31 16.66 -3.39 -9.75
N PRO A 32 17.33 -2.29 -9.33
CA PRO A 32 16.99 -0.95 -9.83
C PRO A 32 17.16 -0.81 -11.35
N SER A 33 18.14 -1.48 -11.95
CA SER A 33 18.35 -1.47 -13.40
C SER A 33 17.24 -2.22 -14.12
N LEU A 34 16.83 -3.36 -13.59
CA LEU A 34 15.74 -4.17 -14.11
C LEU A 34 14.40 -3.41 -14.06
N VAL A 35 14.11 -2.75 -12.93
CA VAL A 35 12.92 -1.90 -12.77
C VAL A 35 12.92 -0.77 -13.80
N ARG A 36 14.06 -0.07 -13.94
CA ARG A 36 14.20 1.02 -14.92
C ARG A 36 13.96 0.54 -16.35
N GLU A 37 14.57 -0.58 -16.73
CA GLU A 37 14.39 -1.17 -18.07
C GLU A 37 12.94 -1.59 -18.32
N ALA A 38 12.29 -2.21 -17.32
CA ALA A 38 10.90 -2.63 -17.44
C ALA A 38 9.96 -1.43 -17.65
N LEU A 39 10.16 -0.34 -16.90
CA LEU A 39 9.39 0.89 -17.06
C LEU A 39 9.63 1.55 -18.42
N GLN A 40 10.89 1.66 -18.86
CA GLN A 40 11.23 2.25 -20.17
C GLN A 40 10.65 1.47 -21.35
N ARG A 41 10.46 0.17 -21.21
CA ARG A 41 9.90 -0.71 -22.24
C ARG A 41 8.40 -0.98 -22.08
N ASP A 42 7.73 -0.23 -21.21
CA ASP A 42 6.29 -0.36 -20.90
C ASP A 42 5.90 -1.80 -20.48
N ARG A 43 6.80 -2.48 -19.75
CA ARG A 43 6.62 -3.85 -19.24
C ARG A 43 6.07 -3.86 -17.81
N ALA A 44 5.17 -2.94 -17.50
CA ALA A 44 4.42 -2.88 -16.26
C ALA A 44 2.97 -3.28 -16.48
N GLN A 45 2.39 -3.99 -15.54
CA GLN A 45 0.97 -4.37 -15.53
C GLN A 45 0.42 -4.35 -14.11
N LEU A 46 -0.91 -4.38 -13.95
CA LEU A 46 -1.56 -4.55 -12.66
C LEU A 46 -2.13 -5.97 -12.52
N ALA A 47 -1.88 -6.59 -11.38
CA ALA A 47 -2.64 -7.72 -10.88
C ALA A 47 -3.73 -7.18 -9.95
N PHE A 48 -4.92 -7.79 -9.97
CA PHE A 48 -6.07 -7.32 -9.21
C PHE A 48 -6.43 -8.33 -8.14
N GLN A 49 -6.63 -7.84 -6.91
CA GLN A 49 -7.15 -8.63 -5.80
C GLN A 49 -8.51 -8.04 -5.38
N PRO A 50 -9.58 -8.84 -5.30
CA PRO A 50 -10.86 -8.35 -4.82
C PRO A 50 -10.80 -8.13 -3.30
N VAL A 51 -11.28 -6.99 -2.85
CA VAL A 51 -11.64 -6.72 -1.45
C VAL A 51 -13.14 -6.92 -1.33
N VAL A 52 -13.54 -7.77 -0.41
CA VAL A 52 -14.95 -8.20 -0.26
C VAL A 52 -15.51 -7.76 1.07
N THR A 53 -16.81 -7.50 1.10
CA THR A 53 -17.52 -7.17 2.34
C THR A 53 -17.54 -8.36 3.29
N ALA A 54 -17.58 -8.08 4.59
CA ALA A 54 -17.75 -9.11 5.62
C ALA A 54 -19.17 -9.72 5.66
N GLY A 55 -20.07 -9.27 4.81
CA GLY A 55 -21.44 -9.76 4.69
C GLY A 55 -21.55 -11.23 4.26
N SER A 56 -22.76 -11.78 4.33
CA SER A 56 -23.05 -13.14 3.86
C SER A 56 -24.26 -13.12 2.92
N PRO A 57 -24.08 -13.42 1.62
CA PRO A 57 -22.81 -13.70 0.93
C PRO A 57 -21.89 -12.48 0.81
N PRO A 58 -20.56 -12.67 0.76
CA PRO A 58 -19.63 -11.56 0.55
C PRO A 58 -19.80 -10.98 -0.87
N GLN A 59 -19.65 -9.67 -0.99
CA GLN A 59 -19.70 -8.97 -2.26
C GLN A 59 -18.41 -8.20 -2.48
N VAL A 60 -17.99 -8.07 -3.74
CA VAL A 60 -16.80 -7.27 -4.07
C VAL A 60 -17.13 -5.79 -3.83
N ALA A 61 -16.43 -5.16 -2.89
CA ALA A 61 -16.52 -3.73 -2.60
C ALA A 61 -15.66 -2.93 -3.59
N PHE A 62 -14.42 -3.35 -3.80
CA PHE A 62 -13.48 -2.78 -4.76
C PHE A 62 -12.38 -3.81 -5.10
N TYR A 63 -11.52 -3.46 -6.04
CA TYR A 63 -10.31 -4.23 -6.35
C TYR A 63 -9.09 -3.43 -5.93
N GLU A 64 -8.05 -4.10 -5.43
CA GLU A 64 -6.73 -3.52 -5.24
C GLU A 64 -5.83 -3.88 -6.43
N GLY A 65 -5.10 -2.89 -6.95
CA GLY A 65 -4.22 -3.02 -8.09
C GLY A 65 -2.76 -3.06 -7.68
N PHE A 66 -2.17 -4.25 -7.72
CA PHE A 66 -0.76 -4.47 -7.43
C PHE A 66 0.10 -4.41 -8.67
N ILE A 67 1.09 -3.52 -8.70
CA ILE A 67 2.03 -3.45 -9.81
C ILE A 67 2.84 -4.74 -9.93
N ARG A 68 3.01 -5.17 -11.17
CA ARG A 68 3.86 -6.28 -11.58
C ARG A 68 4.74 -5.82 -12.73
N LEU A 69 5.99 -6.22 -12.72
CA LEU A 69 6.89 -5.99 -13.83
C LEU A 69 7.13 -7.30 -14.60
N LEU A 70 7.43 -7.18 -15.88
CA LEU A 70 7.86 -8.31 -16.68
C LEU A 70 9.37 -8.20 -16.93
N ASP A 71 10.09 -9.25 -16.59
CA ASP A 71 11.52 -9.34 -16.91
C ASP A 71 11.73 -9.47 -18.45
N PRO A 72 12.98 -9.42 -18.95
CA PRO A 72 13.26 -9.60 -20.37
C PRO A 72 12.77 -10.92 -20.96
N ALA A 73 12.60 -11.96 -20.13
CA ALA A 73 12.08 -13.27 -20.53
C ALA A 73 10.54 -13.36 -20.44
N GLY A 74 9.86 -12.28 -20.03
CA GLY A 74 8.41 -12.23 -19.86
C GLY A 74 7.89 -12.85 -18.55
N ARG A 75 8.77 -13.15 -17.59
CA ARG A 75 8.36 -13.64 -16.28
C ARG A 75 7.86 -12.49 -15.41
N VAL A 76 6.78 -12.75 -14.67
CA VAL A 76 6.18 -11.78 -13.76
C VAL A 76 7.05 -11.63 -12.50
N LEU A 77 7.39 -10.39 -12.17
CA LEU A 77 8.02 -9.98 -10.93
C LEU A 77 6.97 -9.30 -10.05
N PRO A 78 6.61 -9.87 -8.89
CA PRO A 78 5.69 -9.23 -7.94
C PRO A 78 6.35 -8.03 -7.26
N ALA A 79 5.53 -7.09 -6.77
CA ALA A 79 6.01 -5.85 -6.13
C ALA A 79 6.95 -6.12 -4.95
N GLY A 80 6.67 -7.17 -4.14
CA GLY A 80 7.52 -7.55 -3.01
C GLY A 80 8.98 -7.88 -3.36
N ASP A 81 9.26 -8.26 -4.63
CA ASP A 81 10.61 -8.60 -5.06
C ASP A 81 11.47 -7.36 -5.37
N PHE A 82 10.86 -6.19 -5.64
CA PHE A 82 11.60 -5.02 -6.08
C PHE A 82 11.31 -3.73 -5.31
N MET A 83 10.14 -3.59 -4.67
CA MET A 83 9.76 -2.32 -4.02
C MET A 83 10.75 -1.89 -2.95
N GLY A 84 11.16 -2.81 -2.06
CA GLY A 84 12.14 -2.50 -1.00
C GLY A 84 13.49 -1.94 -1.49
N HIS A 85 13.82 -2.14 -2.77
CA HIS A 85 15.06 -1.61 -3.37
C HIS A 85 14.89 -0.23 -4.03
N VAL A 86 13.65 0.19 -4.32
CA VAL A 86 13.41 1.37 -5.16
C VAL A 86 12.39 2.36 -4.62
N GLU A 87 11.55 1.99 -3.66
CA GLU A 87 10.42 2.80 -3.19
C GLU A 87 10.82 4.19 -2.69
N GLU A 88 11.98 4.32 -2.04
CA GLU A 88 12.49 5.61 -1.56
C GLU A 88 13.24 6.43 -2.62
N THR A 89 13.39 5.91 -3.83
CA THR A 89 14.15 6.51 -4.93
C THR A 89 13.24 7.20 -5.97
N ALA A 90 13.84 7.77 -7.01
CA ALA A 90 13.10 8.27 -8.17
C ALA A 90 12.32 7.15 -8.89
N LEU A 91 12.85 5.92 -8.91
CA LEU A 91 12.18 4.77 -9.52
C LEU A 91 10.87 4.39 -8.81
N GLY A 92 10.79 4.57 -7.48
CA GLY A 92 9.54 4.39 -6.74
C GLY A 92 8.45 5.33 -7.24
N ARG A 93 8.77 6.61 -7.46
CA ARG A 93 7.82 7.58 -8.04
C ARG A 93 7.44 7.24 -9.49
N ASP A 94 8.38 6.73 -10.29
CA ASP A 94 8.09 6.27 -11.64
C ASP A 94 7.16 5.04 -11.64
N LEU A 95 7.30 4.13 -10.66
CA LEU A 95 6.40 3.01 -10.43
C LEU A 95 5.01 3.47 -10.00
N ASP A 96 4.91 4.42 -9.07
CA ASP A 96 3.63 5.02 -8.67
C ASP A 96 2.93 5.68 -9.87
N CYS A 97 3.70 6.37 -10.71
CA CYS A 97 3.20 6.99 -11.94
C CYS A 97 2.67 5.93 -12.93
N ALA A 98 3.38 4.81 -13.10
CA ALA A 98 2.95 3.71 -13.96
C ALA A 98 1.71 3.01 -13.42
N SER A 99 1.67 2.73 -12.09
CA SER A 99 0.53 2.12 -11.41
C SER A 99 -0.73 2.97 -11.57
N LEU A 100 -0.62 4.26 -11.28
CA LEU A 100 -1.73 5.21 -11.41
C LEU A 100 -2.23 5.28 -12.86
N ARG A 101 -1.33 5.40 -13.84
CA ARG A 101 -1.69 5.43 -15.27
C ARG A 101 -2.47 4.18 -15.68
N LEU A 102 -1.99 3.00 -15.30
CA LEU A 102 -2.65 1.73 -15.60
C LEU A 102 -4.01 1.62 -14.89
N GLY A 103 -4.09 2.02 -13.62
CA GLY A 103 -5.34 2.03 -12.84
C GLY A 103 -6.40 2.94 -13.45
N LEU A 104 -6.02 4.18 -13.82
CA LEU A 104 -6.92 5.12 -14.47
C LEU A 104 -7.41 4.62 -15.83
N GLN A 105 -6.56 3.93 -16.59
CA GLN A 105 -6.97 3.26 -17.85
C GLN A 105 -7.98 2.14 -17.58
N MET A 106 -7.78 1.36 -16.52
CA MET A 106 -8.69 0.29 -16.13
C MET A 106 -10.06 0.86 -15.72
N LEU A 107 -10.09 1.90 -14.88
CA LEU A 107 -11.33 2.57 -14.46
C LEU A 107 -12.13 3.15 -15.64
N ARG A 108 -11.44 3.65 -16.66
CA ARG A 108 -12.11 4.13 -17.89
C ARG A 108 -12.73 3.00 -18.71
N ARG A 109 -12.08 1.84 -18.77
CA ARG A 109 -12.57 0.66 -19.54
C ARG A 109 -13.67 -0.09 -18.81
N HIS A 110 -13.69 -0.04 -17.48
CA HIS A 110 -14.61 -0.80 -16.64
C HIS A 110 -15.37 0.14 -15.68
N PRO A 111 -16.49 0.74 -16.12
CA PRO A 111 -17.20 1.75 -15.35
C PRO A 111 -17.92 1.20 -14.10
N SER A 112 -18.03 -0.12 -13.96
CA SER A 112 -18.71 -0.79 -12.83
C SER A 112 -17.81 -1.12 -11.65
N ILE A 113 -16.48 -0.94 -11.78
CA ILE A 113 -15.54 -1.29 -10.68
C ILE A 113 -15.05 -0.04 -9.95
N ARG A 114 -14.69 -0.24 -8.69
CA ARG A 114 -13.83 0.66 -7.91
C ARG A 114 -12.44 0.04 -7.84
N LEU A 115 -11.40 0.85 -7.84
CA LEU A 115 -10.02 0.38 -7.89
C LEU A 115 -9.16 1.19 -6.93
N ALA A 116 -8.48 0.49 -6.04
CA ALA A 116 -7.47 1.03 -5.16
C ALA A 116 -6.07 0.90 -5.80
N ILE A 117 -5.29 1.97 -5.71
CA ILE A 117 -3.93 2.05 -6.24
C ILE A 117 -3.00 2.56 -5.14
N ASN A 118 -1.97 1.79 -4.87
CA ASN A 118 -0.93 2.14 -3.92
C ASN A 118 -0.09 3.32 -4.41
N MET A 119 0.27 4.22 -3.51
CA MET A 119 1.16 5.34 -3.77
C MET A 119 1.97 5.75 -2.54
N SER A 120 3.15 6.29 -2.76
CA SER A 120 3.93 6.94 -1.71
C SER A 120 3.49 8.41 -1.53
N ALA A 121 3.48 8.90 -0.27
CA ALA A 121 3.30 10.33 0.01
C ALA A 121 4.32 11.22 -0.73
N ARG A 122 5.50 10.68 -1.04
CA ARG A 122 6.54 11.39 -1.83
C ARG A 122 6.11 11.67 -3.27
N SER A 123 5.19 10.89 -3.82
CA SER A 123 4.67 11.07 -5.19
C SER A 123 3.69 12.24 -5.31
N ILE A 124 3.11 12.71 -4.18
CA ILE A 124 2.20 13.87 -4.16
C ILE A 124 2.87 15.13 -4.74
N GLY A 125 4.16 15.34 -4.44
CA GLY A 125 4.96 16.46 -4.94
C GLY A 125 5.57 16.23 -6.31
N ASP A 126 5.44 15.04 -6.91
CA ASP A 126 6.03 14.74 -8.20
C ASP A 126 5.16 15.27 -9.35
N GLY A 127 5.75 16.14 -10.19
CA GLY A 127 5.02 16.77 -11.29
C GLY A 127 4.60 15.81 -12.41
N ALA A 128 5.27 14.67 -12.60
CA ALA A 128 4.88 13.67 -13.59
C ALA A 128 3.68 12.88 -13.09
N TRP A 129 3.75 12.41 -11.85
CA TRP A 129 2.65 11.71 -11.18
C TRP A 129 1.38 12.58 -11.13
N ARG A 130 1.55 13.86 -10.74
CA ARG A 130 0.44 14.81 -10.68
C ARG A 130 -0.24 15.02 -12.03
N ARG A 131 0.53 15.17 -13.11
CA ARG A 131 -0.04 15.28 -14.47
C ARG A 131 -0.82 14.04 -14.88
N VAL A 132 -0.36 12.83 -14.50
CA VAL A 132 -1.09 11.60 -14.79
C VAL A 132 -2.42 11.58 -14.04
N LEU A 133 -2.45 11.96 -12.76
CA LEU A 133 -3.66 12.06 -11.96
C LEU A 133 -4.65 13.06 -12.58
N ASP A 134 -4.23 14.29 -12.79
CA ASP A 134 -5.11 15.36 -13.29
C ASP A 134 -5.66 15.03 -14.69
N ALA A 135 -4.86 14.48 -15.58
CA ALA A 135 -5.30 14.03 -16.91
C ALA A 135 -6.21 12.80 -16.86
N GLY A 136 -6.11 12.02 -15.78
CA GLY A 136 -6.86 10.79 -15.57
C GLY A 136 -8.23 10.97 -14.95
N LEU A 137 -8.41 12.00 -14.13
CA LEU A 137 -9.64 12.28 -13.41
C LEU A 137 -10.73 12.86 -14.34
N ALA A 138 -11.27 12.00 -15.20
CA ALA A 138 -12.46 12.32 -15.97
C ALA A 138 -13.74 12.18 -15.09
N PRO A 139 -14.89 12.79 -15.47
CA PRO A 139 -16.15 12.60 -14.75
C PRO A 139 -16.47 11.12 -14.51
N GLY A 140 -16.84 10.76 -13.29
CA GLY A 140 -17.16 9.40 -12.87
C GLY A 140 -15.94 8.48 -12.64
N VAL A 141 -14.69 8.95 -12.86
CA VAL A 141 -13.47 8.19 -12.56
C VAL A 141 -13.04 8.43 -11.11
N GLY A 142 -13.05 9.67 -10.63
CA GLY A 142 -12.64 10.02 -9.27
C GLY A 142 -13.43 9.23 -8.22
N GLU A 143 -14.75 9.15 -8.35
CA GLU A 143 -15.68 8.44 -7.44
C GLU A 143 -15.41 6.93 -7.34
N ARG A 144 -14.55 6.40 -8.20
CA ARG A 144 -14.18 4.98 -8.25
C ARG A 144 -12.69 4.72 -8.04
N LEU A 145 -11.90 5.79 -7.90
CA LEU A 145 -10.49 5.73 -7.56
C LEU A 145 -10.32 5.82 -6.05
N ILE A 146 -9.61 4.85 -5.49
CA ILE A 146 -9.13 4.85 -4.12
C ILE A 146 -7.60 4.96 -4.18
N LEU A 147 -7.03 5.92 -3.47
CA LEU A 147 -5.57 6.03 -3.35
C LEU A 147 -5.16 5.48 -2.00
N GLU A 148 -4.29 4.47 -2.02
CA GLU A 148 -3.78 3.82 -0.81
C GLU A 148 -2.41 4.38 -0.45
N ILE A 149 -2.26 4.79 0.82
CA ILE A 149 -1.03 5.33 1.38
C ILE A 149 -0.75 4.57 2.67
N SER A 150 0.44 3.96 2.78
CA SER A 150 0.80 3.26 4.02
C SER A 150 0.89 4.23 5.20
N GLU A 151 0.59 3.73 6.39
CA GLU A 151 0.70 4.48 7.64
C GLU A 151 2.04 5.21 7.74
N GLY A 152 3.14 4.47 7.53
CA GLY A 152 4.48 5.02 7.59
C GLY A 152 4.72 6.13 6.57
N SER A 153 4.24 5.96 5.33
CA SER A 153 4.35 6.96 4.27
C SER A 153 3.56 8.24 4.59
N ALA A 154 2.33 8.10 5.11
CA ALA A 154 1.50 9.24 5.49
C ALA A 154 2.14 10.04 6.63
N MET A 155 2.76 9.37 7.60
CA MET A 155 3.43 10.00 8.74
C MET A 155 4.73 10.74 8.38
N LEU A 156 5.35 10.44 7.24
CA LEU A 156 6.54 11.18 6.77
C LEU A 156 6.21 12.63 6.37
N LEU A 157 5.05 12.86 5.78
CA LEU A 157 4.65 14.15 5.22
C LEU A 157 3.17 14.47 5.54
N PRO A 158 2.75 14.47 6.81
CA PRO A 158 1.34 14.52 7.18
C PRO A 158 0.60 15.75 6.65
N GLU A 159 1.22 16.92 6.69
CA GLU A 159 0.63 18.16 6.18
C GLU A 159 0.44 18.15 4.65
N VAL A 160 1.37 17.51 3.93
CA VAL A 160 1.29 17.36 2.47
C VAL A 160 0.15 16.41 2.12
N VAL A 161 0.06 15.28 2.82
CA VAL A 161 -0.99 14.28 2.63
C VAL A 161 -2.36 14.88 2.93
N THR A 162 -2.54 15.54 4.07
CA THR A 162 -3.82 16.16 4.46
C THR A 162 -4.28 17.20 3.43
N ARG A 163 -3.37 18.05 2.97
CA ARG A 163 -3.69 19.06 1.93
C ARG A 163 -4.08 18.40 0.62
N PHE A 164 -3.38 17.35 0.23
CA PHE A 164 -3.67 16.59 -0.98
C PHE A 164 -5.04 15.91 -0.90
N MET A 165 -5.36 15.28 0.23
CA MET A 165 -6.69 14.69 0.46
C MET A 165 -7.80 15.73 0.32
N ALA A 166 -7.66 16.87 0.99
CA ALA A 166 -8.63 17.98 0.93
C ALA A 166 -8.81 18.52 -0.52
N GLU A 167 -7.79 18.45 -1.37
CA GLU A 167 -7.89 18.83 -2.78
C GLU A 167 -8.58 17.77 -3.63
N MET A 168 -8.41 16.48 -3.30
CA MET A 168 -8.90 15.36 -4.14
C MET A 168 -10.30 14.89 -3.76
N GLN A 169 -10.70 14.96 -2.50
CA GLN A 169 -12.04 14.56 -2.07
C GLN A 169 -13.16 15.26 -2.84
N PRO A 170 -13.13 16.58 -3.11
CA PRO A 170 -14.15 17.23 -3.93
C PRO A 170 -14.23 16.71 -5.37
N LYS A 171 -13.19 16.02 -5.85
CA LYS A 171 -13.14 15.32 -7.14
C LYS A 171 -13.65 13.87 -7.07
N GLY A 172 -14.12 13.45 -5.89
CA GLY A 172 -14.67 12.13 -5.61
C GLY A 172 -13.63 11.06 -5.26
N VAL A 173 -12.34 11.39 -5.20
CA VAL A 173 -11.28 10.41 -4.87
C VAL A 173 -11.37 10.03 -3.40
N SER A 174 -11.42 8.73 -3.12
CA SER A 174 -11.35 8.15 -1.77
C SER A 174 -9.91 7.80 -1.39
N PHE A 175 -9.66 7.73 -0.09
CA PHE A 175 -8.34 7.39 0.46
C PHE A 175 -8.41 6.21 1.41
N ALA A 176 -7.47 5.28 1.29
CA ALA A 176 -7.28 4.18 2.24
C ALA A 176 -5.90 4.27 2.89
N MET A 177 -5.86 4.03 4.20
CA MET A 177 -4.60 3.87 4.93
C MET A 177 -4.23 2.41 4.96
N ASP A 178 -3.06 2.07 4.44
CA ASP A 178 -2.51 0.72 4.44
C ASP A 178 -1.60 0.46 5.65
N ASP A 179 -1.40 -0.81 6.03
CA ASP A 179 -0.59 -1.25 7.18
C ASP A 179 -1.04 -0.63 8.52
N PHE A 180 -2.36 -0.39 8.72
CA PHE A 180 -2.87 0.27 9.93
C PHE A 180 -2.59 -0.54 11.19
N GLY A 181 -1.87 0.08 12.12
CA GLY A 181 -1.45 -0.50 13.38
C GLY A 181 -0.04 -1.08 13.36
N ALA A 182 0.59 -1.29 12.18
CA ALA A 182 1.96 -1.80 12.09
C ALA A 182 3.01 -0.75 12.46
N GLY A 183 2.66 0.53 12.41
CA GLY A 183 3.56 1.65 12.64
C GLY A 183 3.34 2.34 13.98
N LEU A 184 3.99 3.50 14.14
CA LEU A 184 3.85 4.36 15.31
C LEU A 184 2.83 5.47 15.04
N ILE A 185 1.59 5.13 14.72
CA ILE A 185 0.56 6.17 14.60
C ILE A 185 0.47 6.94 15.92
N ALA A 186 0.80 8.21 15.86
CA ALA A 186 0.27 9.12 16.84
C ALA A 186 -1.20 9.34 16.48
N PHE A 187 -2.14 8.70 17.18
CA PHE A 187 -3.60 8.87 17.02
C PHE A 187 -4.04 10.34 16.92
N ARG A 188 -3.22 11.27 17.46
CA ARG A 188 -3.44 12.70 17.32
C ARG A 188 -3.47 13.20 15.86
N HIS A 189 -2.75 12.52 14.94
CA HIS A 189 -2.72 12.90 13.53
C HIS A 189 -3.86 12.24 12.73
N LEU A 190 -4.40 11.13 13.23
CA LEU A 190 -5.49 10.43 12.54
C LEU A 190 -6.71 11.34 12.32
N LYS A 191 -7.00 12.21 13.29
CA LYS A 191 -8.10 13.18 13.22
C LYS A 191 -7.93 14.26 12.14
N ASP A 192 -6.71 14.47 11.68
CA ASP A 192 -6.40 15.52 10.70
C ASP A 192 -6.41 14.96 9.27
N PHE A 193 -6.32 13.63 9.11
CA PHE A 193 -6.42 12.97 7.82
C PHE A 193 -7.88 12.74 7.42
N LEU A 194 -8.09 12.58 6.12
CA LEU A 194 -9.40 12.37 5.51
C LEU A 194 -9.43 10.99 4.83
N PHE A 195 -9.08 9.95 5.58
CA PHE A 195 -9.18 8.57 5.11
C PHE A 195 -10.65 8.10 5.16
N ASP A 196 -11.09 7.42 4.12
CA ASP A 196 -12.40 6.77 4.05
C ASP A 196 -12.34 5.32 4.56
N CYS A 197 -11.12 4.74 4.55
CA CYS A 197 -10.89 3.34 4.89
C CYS A 197 -9.52 3.17 5.55
N VAL A 198 -9.42 2.20 6.46
CA VAL A 198 -8.15 1.68 6.97
C VAL A 198 -8.06 0.19 6.72
N LYS A 199 -6.86 -0.30 6.38
CA LYS A 199 -6.56 -1.71 6.17
C LYS A 199 -5.71 -2.19 7.34
N ILE A 200 -6.32 -3.01 8.22
CA ILE A 200 -5.67 -3.55 9.42
C ILE A 200 -4.61 -4.54 8.99
N ASP A 201 -3.37 -4.29 9.43
CA ASP A 201 -2.21 -5.08 9.06
C ASP A 201 -2.39 -6.57 9.43
N ARG A 202 -1.93 -7.43 8.53
CA ARG A 202 -2.02 -8.89 8.63
C ARG A 202 -1.45 -9.48 9.91
N HIS A 203 -0.51 -8.81 10.58
CA HIS A 203 0.05 -9.28 11.84
C HIS A 203 -0.98 -9.35 12.97
N PHE A 204 -2.03 -8.53 12.91
CA PHE A 204 -3.16 -8.58 13.84
C PHE A 204 -4.26 -9.55 13.41
N VAL A 205 -4.24 -9.98 12.15
CA VAL A 205 -5.26 -10.82 11.53
C VAL A 205 -4.88 -12.30 11.56
N ALA A 206 -3.61 -12.62 11.28
CA ALA A 206 -3.13 -13.99 11.20
C ALA A 206 -3.35 -14.74 12.53
N GLY A 207 -4.12 -15.85 12.49
CA GLY A 207 -4.43 -16.69 13.64
C GLY A 207 -5.27 -16.02 14.72
N ILE A 208 -6.00 -14.97 14.40
CA ILE A 208 -6.79 -14.15 15.34
C ILE A 208 -7.81 -14.99 16.12
N GLU A 209 -8.36 -16.04 15.54
CA GLU A 209 -9.33 -16.92 16.19
C GLU A 209 -8.77 -17.63 17.43
N SER A 210 -7.44 -17.71 17.55
CA SER A 210 -6.73 -18.37 18.65
C SER A 210 -5.78 -17.47 19.44
N SER A 211 -5.63 -16.19 19.05
CA SER A 211 -4.72 -15.23 19.67
C SER A 211 -5.49 -14.16 20.45
N PRO A 212 -5.60 -14.27 21.80
CA PRO A 212 -6.30 -13.26 22.61
C PRO A 212 -5.72 -11.85 22.46
N ASP A 213 -4.40 -11.74 22.30
CA ASP A 213 -3.74 -10.43 22.12
C ASP A 213 -4.15 -9.79 20.81
N ASN A 214 -4.15 -10.55 19.70
CA ASN A 214 -4.58 -10.05 18.39
C ASN A 214 -6.07 -9.70 18.40
N GLN A 215 -6.91 -10.45 19.12
CA GLN A 215 -8.34 -10.14 19.26
C GLN A 215 -8.55 -8.76 19.87
N VAL A 216 -7.89 -8.48 21.00
CA VAL A 216 -7.98 -7.18 21.68
C VAL A 216 -7.44 -6.04 20.81
N LEU A 217 -6.31 -6.26 20.12
CA LEU A 217 -5.69 -5.24 19.28
C LEU A 217 -6.53 -4.95 18.04
N ALA A 218 -7.01 -5.98 17.34
CA ALA A 218 -7.87 -5.80 16.17
C ALA A 218 -9.19 -5.13 16.53
N GLU A 219 -9.83 -5.50 17.64
CA GLU A 219 -11.05 -4.86 18.15
C GLU A 219 -10.81 -3.36 18.41
N ALA A 220 -9.68 -3.02 19.04
CA ALA A 220 -9.33 -1.63 19.29
C ALA A 220 -9.12 -0.84 17.98
N LEU A 221 -8.41 -1.42 16.99
CA LEU A 221 -8.18 -0.78 15.69
C LEU A 221 -9.49 -0.57 14.92
N ILE A 222 -10.39 -1.58 14.89
CA ILE A 222 -11.72 -1.47 14.28
C ILE A 222 -12.53 -0.37 14.96
N THR A 223 -12.53 -0.35 16.29
CA THR A 223 -13.25 0.68 17.07
C THR A 223 -12.74 2.07 16.74
N VAL A 224 -11.42 2.25 16.66
CA VAL A 224 -10.82 3.53 16.28
C VAL A 224 -11.23 3.92 14.87
N ALA A 225 -11.17 3.01 13.90
CA ALA A 225 -11.61 3.27 12.53
C ALA A 225 -13.04 3.81 12.48
N HIS A 226 -13.97 3.12 13.11
CA HIS A 226 -15.39 3.50 13.15
C HIS A 226 -15.64 4.83 13.89
N GLN A 227 -14.86 5.15 14.93
CA GLN A 227 -14.97 6.43 15.64
C GLN A 227 -14.56 7.63 14.76
N PHE A 228 -13.71 7.39 13.75
CA PHE A 228 -13.34 8.40 12.75
C PHE A 228 -14.13 8.25 11.43
N GLU A 229 -15.25 7.51 11.46
CA GLU A 229 -16.13 7.31 10.29
C GLU A 229 -15.42 6.63 9.10
N MET A 230 -14.38 5.82 9.37
CA MET A 230 -13.65 5.06 8.37
C MET A 230 -14.14 3.61 8.34
N PHE A 231 -14.17 3.01 7.16
CA PHE A 231 -14.34 1.57 7.01
C PHE A 231 -13.10 0.83 7.48
N ALA A 232 -13.29 -0.30 8.17
CA ALA A 232 -12.21 -1.19 8.61
C ALA A 232 -12.15 -2.41 7.69
N VAL A 233 -11.04 -2.58 6.98
CA VAL A 233 -10.73 -3.75 6.15
C VAL A 233 -9.65 -4.57 6.86
N ALA A 234 -9.75 -5.90 6.85
CA ALA A 234 -8.72 -6.78 7.39
C ALA A 234 -7.89 -7.39 6.25
N GLU A 235 -6.57 -7.33 6.38
CA GLU A 235 -5.65 -7.89 5.41
C GLU A 235 -5.17 -9.30 5.80
N GLY A 236 -4.81 -10.11 4.79
CA GLY A 236 -4.20 -11.41 5.03
C GLY A 236 -5.12 -12.44 5.66
N VAL A 237 -6.43 -12.31 5.49
CA VAL A 237 -7.41 -13.32 5.93
C VAL A 237 -7.24 -14.58 5.08
N GLU A 238 -6.75 -15.67 5.68
CA GLU A 238 -6.44 -16.91 4.96
C GLU A 238 -7.43 -18.04 5.28
N THR A 239 -8.15 -17.94 6.40
CA THR A 239 -9.06 -18.99 6.86
C THR A 239 -10.47 -18.46 7.13
N GLU A 240 -11.45 -19.37 7.02
CA GLU A 240 -12.84 -19.06 7.39
C GLU A 240 -12.99 -18.81 8.91
N ALA A 241 -12.09 -19.35 9.74
CA ALA A 241 -12.09 -19.10 11.17
C ALA A 241 -11.70 -17.65 11.49
N GLU A 242 -10.65 -17.14 10.86
CA GLU A 242 -10.27 -15.73 10.93
C GLU A 242 -11.39 -14.83 10.43
N ALA A 243 -11.94 -15.11 9.24
CA ALA A 243 -13.04 -14.34 8.67
C ALA A 243 -14.27 -14.26 9.58
N ARG A 244 -14.63 -15.37 10.23
CA ARG A 244 -15.76 -15.38 11.18
C ARG A 244 -15.47 -14.55 12.42
N HIS A 245 -14.25 -14.63 12.94
CA HIS A 245 -13.85 -13.85 14.11
C HIS A 245 -13.85 -12.36 13.82
N LEU A 246 -13.22 -11.96 12.72
CA LEU A 246 -13.18 -10.56 12.27
C LEU A 246 -14.59 -9.98 12.01
N ARG A 247 -15.47 -10.78 11.42
CA ARG A 247 -16.88 -10.41 11.25
C ARG A 247 -17.59 -10.18 12.59
N ALA A 248 -17.29 -11.00 13.60
CA ALA A 248 -17.84 -10.81 14.94
C ALA A 248 -17.29 -9.57 15.64
N LEU A 249 -16.07 -9.12 15.32
CA LEU A 249 -15.48 -7.87 15.79
C LEU A 249 -16.02 -6.64 15.04
N GLY A 250 -16.74 -6.82 13.95
CA GLY A 250 -17.36 -5.73 13.19
C GLY A 250 -16.52 -5.17 12.07
N VAL A 251 -15.59 -5.96 11.48
CA VAL A 251 -14.93 -5.57 10.23
C VAL A 251 -15.95 -5.41 9.09
N ASP A 252 -15.76 -4.45 8.17
CA ASP A 252 -16.68 -4.12 7.08
C ASP A 252 -16.42 -4.97 5.82
#